data_c76b910c14fa65f1930401162c9a39e5
#
_entry.id   c76b910c14fa65f1930401162c9a39e5
#
_cell.length_a   1.000
_cell.length_b   1.000
_cell.length_c   1.000
_cell.angle_alpha   90.00
_cell.angle_beta   90.00
_cell.angle_gamma   90.00
#
_symmetry.space_group_name_H-M   'P 1'
#
loop_
_entity.id
_entity.type
_entity.pdbx_description
1 polymer ?
#
loop_
_entity_poly.entity_id
_entity_poly.type
_entity_poly.pdbx_seq_one_letter_code
_entity_poly.pdbx_strand_id
1 'polypeptide(L)' 'MVTADPAHVQQARHAQDELLRAMTPKRRLEVARELYDMAWHLKAAGLRREHPDWPEERVLAKLRRIFVTGYAGA' A
#
# COMPACT_ATOMS: atom_id res chain seq x y z
N MET A 1 -13.34 -20.42 -11.09
CA MET A 1 -12.67 -19.30 -10.48
C MET A 1 -12.48 -18.17 -11.48
N VAL A 2 -12.80 -17.00 -11.09
CA VAL A 2 -12.74 -15.84 -11.99
C VAL A 2 -11.39 -15.16 -11.86
N THR A 3 -10.67 -15.10 -12.95
CA THR A 3 -9.46 -14.32 -13.03
C THR A 3 -9.84 -12.91 -13.49
N ALA A 4 -9.22 -11.90 -12.90
CA ALA A 4 -9.49 -10.54 -13.31
C ALA A 4 -9.16 -10.35 -14.79
N ASP A 5 -10.11 -9.83 -15.54
CA ASP A 5 -9.92 -9.51 -16.95
C ASP A 5 -8.85 -8.42 -17.06
N PRO A 6 -7.80 -8.61 -17.89
CA PRO A 6 -6.79 -7.57 -18.08
C PRO A 6 -7.38 -6.23 -18.52
N ALA A 7 -8.46 -6.24 -19.30
CA ALA A 7 -9.12 -5.01 -19.73
C ALA A 7 -9.73 -4.28 -18.54
N HIS A 8 -10.33 -4.99 -17.59
CA HIS A 8 -10.88 -4.39 -16.37
C HIS A 8 -9.79 -3.78 -15.49
N VAL A 9 -8.65 -4.47 -15.37
CA VAL A 9 -7.54 -3.95 -14.59
C VAL A 9 -6.99 -2.67 -15.21
N GLN A 10 -6.85 -2.64 -16.53
CA GLN A 10 -6.37 -1.46 -17.24
C GLN A 10 -7.34 -0.30 -17.13
N GLN A 11 -8.64 -0.55 -17.23
CA GLN A 11 -9.66 0.48 -17.06
C GLN A 11 -9.63 1.07 -15.66
N ALA A 12 -9.48 0.24 -14.64
CA ALA A 12 -9.40 0.69 -13.26
C ALA A 12 -8.16 1.56 -13.04
N ARG A 13 -7.01 1.16 -13.59
CA ARG A 13 -5.79 1.96 -13.50
C ARG A 13 -5.93 3.28 -14.23
N HIS A 14 -6.52 3.27 -15.40
CA HIS A 14 -6.73 4.48 -16.20
C HIS A 14 -7.64 5.47 -15.47
N ALA A 15 -8.73 4.98 -14.90
CA ALA A 15 -9.64 5.80 -14.10
C ALA A 15 -8.93 6.39 -12.89
N GLN A 16 -8.11 5.60 -12.21
CA GLN A 16 -7.33 6.06 -11.06
C GLN A 16 -6.32 7.13 -11.47
N ASP A 17 -5.63 6.93 -12.59
CA ASP A 17 -4.68 7.91 -13.11
C ASP A 17 -5.35 9.23 -13.44
N GLU A 18 -6.55 9.18 -14.05
CA GLU A 18 -7.30 10.39 -14.36
C GLU A 18 -7.71 11.13 -13.10
N LEU A 19 -8.18 10.42 -12.09
CA LEU A 19 -8.52 11.03 -10.81
C LEU A 19 -7.33 11.74 -10.19
N LEU A 20 -6.17 11.10 -10.20
CA LEU A 20 -4.96 11.68 -9.66
C LEU A 20 -4.51 12.91 -10.45
N ARG A 21 -4.65 12.87 -11.78
CA ARG A 21 -4.29 14.01 -12.63
C ARG A 21 -5.21 15.19 -12.42
N ALA A 22 -6.48 14.94 -12.12
CA ALA A 22 -7.46 15.99 -11.86
C ALA A 22 -7.26 16.67 -10.51
N MET A 23 -6.50 16.05 -9.60
CA MET A 23 -6.25 16.61 -8.29
C MET A 23 -5.17 17.69 -8.34
N THR A 24 -5.30 18.67 -7.43
CA THR A 24 -4.21 19.63 -7.21
C THR A 24 -2.98 18.89 -6.67
N PRO A 25 -1.78 19.43 -6.83
CA PRO A 25 -0.58 18.82 -6.26
C PRO A 25 -0.70 18.58 -4.76
N LYS A 26 -1.29 19.52 -4.03
CA LYS A 26 -1.52 19.38 -2.60
C LYS A 26 -2.43 18.19 -2.29
N ARG A 27 -3.56 18.11 -2.99
CA ARG A 27 -4.52 17.02 -2.76
C ARG A 27 -3.92 15.67 -3.15
N ARG A 28 -3.14 15.63 -4.22
CA ARG A 28 -2.45 14.43 -4.65
C ARG A 28 -1.50 13.92 -3.57
N LEU A 29 -0.76 14.84 -2.94
CA LEU A 29 0.14 14.48 -1.85
C LEU A 29 -0.61 13.95 -0.63
N GLU A 30 -1.72 14.59 -0.28
CA GLU A 30 -2.57 14.13 0.82
C GLU A 30 -3.09 12.72 0.59
N VAL A 31 -3.58 12.45 -0.61
CA VAL A 31 -4.09 11.11 -0.98
C VAL A 31 -2.97 10.08 -0.94
N ALA A 32 -1.80 10.43 -1.46
CA ALA A 32 -0.65 9.53 -1.43
C ALA A 32 -0.27 9.17 0.00
N ARG A 33 -0.29 10.14 0.90
CA ARG A 33 0.01 9.93 2.31
C ARG A 33 -1.04 9.04 2.98
N GLU A 34 -2.31 9.27 2.70
CA GLU A 34 -3.39 8.45 3.23
C GLU A 34 -3.25 6.99 2.77
N LEU A 35 -2.95 6.78 1.50
CA LEU A 35 -2.74 5.46 0.94
C LEU A 35 -1.52 4.77 1.56
N TYR A 36 -0.46 5.52 1.79
CA TYR A 36 0.73 5.00 2.44
C TYR A 36 0.43 4.55 3.87
N ASP A 37 -0.31 5.37 4.62
CA ASP A 37 -0.71 5.03 5.98
C ASP A 37 -1.59 3.78 6.01
N MET A 38 -2.52 3.67 5.08
CA MET A 38 -3.36 2.47 4.97
C MET A 38 -2.52 1.23 4.69
N ALA A 39 -1.58 1.32 3.76
CA ALA A 39 -0.69 0.21 3.44
C ALA A 39 0.16 -0.20 4.65
N TRP A 40 0.65 0.77 5.41
CA TRP A 40 1.41 0.52 6.63
C TRP A 40 0.58 -0.26 7.65
N HIS A 41 -0.63 0.21 7.95
CA HIS A 41 -1.50 -0.44 8.93
C HIS A 41 -1.92 -1.84 8.48
N LEU A 42 -2.21 -2.00 7.21
CA LEU A 42 -2.59 -3.29 6.66
C LEU A 42 -1.44 -4.29 6.76
N LYS A 43 -0.23 -3.86 6.41
CA LYS A 43 0.94 -4.72 6.52
C LYS A 43 1.27 -5.06 7.96
N ALA A 44 1.12 -4.09 8.87
CA ALA A 44 1.31 -4.31 10.29
C ALA A 44 0.34 -5.38 10.82
N ALA A 45 -0.92 -5.28 10.45
CA ALA A 45 -1.92 -6.27 10.84
C ALA A 45 -1.56 -7.67 10.34
N GLY A 46 -1.08 -7.75 9.09
CA GLY A 46 -0.62 -9.01 8.52
C GLY A 46 0.55 -9.62 9.28
N LEU A 47 1.53 -8.81 9.63
CA LEU A 47 2.69 -9.28 10.39
C LEU A 47 2.30 -9.78 11.79
N ARG A 48 1.43 -9.06 12.47
CA ARG A 48 0.94 -9.47 13.80
C ARG A 48 0.18 -10.79 13.73
N ARG A 49 -0.53 -10.99 12.66
CA ARG A 49 -1.31 -12.19 12.41
C ARG A 49 -0.42 -13.40 12.10
N GLU A 50 0.62 -13.18 11.31
CA GLU A 50 1.59 -14.21 10.96
C GLU A 50 2.54 -14.54 12.12
N HIS A 51 2.84 -13.55 12.95
CA HIS A 51 3.78 -13.66 14.05
C HIS A 51 3.19 -13.17 15.36
N PRO A 52 2.22 -13.89 15.91
CA PRO A 52 1.56 -13.44 17.14
C PRO A 52 2.47 -13.38 18.36
N ASP A 53 3.61 -14.07 18.29
CA ASP A 53 4.62 -14.10 19.35
C ASP A 53 5.64 -12.96 19.26
N TRP A 54 5.61 -12.17 18.18
CA TRP A 54 6.55 -11.06 18.05
C TRP A 54 6.16 -9.89 18.95
N PRO A 55 7.12 -9.29 19.65
CA PRO A 55 6.86 -8.03 20.33
C PRO A 55 6.65 -6.91 19.31
N GLU A 56 5.94 -5.87 19.73
CA GLU A 56 5.61 -4.76 18.86
C GLU A 56 6.84 -4.11 18.23
N GLU A 57 7.92 -4.01 18.97
CA GLU A 57 9.19 -3.47 18.45
C GLU A 57 9.68 -4.22 17.22
N ARG A 58 9.53 -5.53 17.24
CA ARG A 58 9.97 -6.37 16.13
C ARG A 58 9.06 -6.18 14.91
N VAL A 59 7.76 -6.04 15.14
CA VAL A 59 6.81 -5.76 14.07
C VAL A 59 7.15 -4.43 13.41
N LEU A 60 7.37 -3.39 14.20
CA LEU A 60 7.70 -2.07 13.68
C LEU A 60 9.04 -2.04 12.96
N ALA A 61 10.02 -2.75 13.47
CA ALA A 61 11.32 -2.85 12.81
C ALA A 61 11.20 -3.52 11.44
N LYS A 62 10.41 -4.59 11.36
CA LYS A 62 10.16 -5.27 10.09
C LYS A 62 9.41 -4.38 9.11
N LEU A 63 8.42 -3.64 9.58
CA LEU A 63 7.67 -2.70 8.76
C LEU A 63 8.58 -1.64 8.16
N ARG A 64 9.39 -1.00 8.98
CA ARG A 64 10.33 0.01 8.50
C ARG A 64 11.24 -0.55 7.42
N ARG A 65 11.73 -1.76 7.62
CA ARG A 65 12.58 -2.41 6.64
C ARG A 65 11.86 -2.67 5.33
N ILE A 66 10.62 -3.17 5.39
CA ILE A 66 9.82 -3.45 4.20
C ILE A 66 9.57 -2.17 3.41
N PHE A 67 9.15 -1.10 4.07
CA PHE A 67 8.78 0.13 3.40
C PHE A 67 9.99 0.95 2.92
N VAL A 68 11.14 0.79 3.55
CA VAL A 68 12.34 1.52 3.13
C VAL A 68 13.11 0.78 2.04
N THR A 69 13.23 -0.53 2.15
CA THR A 69 14.08 -1.30 1.25
C THR A 69 13.35 -2.35 0.44
N GLY A 70 12.53 -3.13 1.10
CA GLY A 70 11.90 -4.29 0.49
C GLY A 70 10.89 -3.94 -0.59
N TYR A 71 10.23 -2.83 -0.45
CA TYR A 71 9.23 -2.41 -1.42
C TYR A 71 9.86 -2.05 -2.75
N ALA A 72 10.99 -1.39 -2.70
CA ALA A 72 11.71 -0.99 -3.90
C ALA A 72 12.43 -2.18 -4.53
N GLY A 73 12.82 -3.15 -3.73
CA GLY A 73 13.55 -4.32 -4.18
C GLY A 73 12.70 -5.50 -4.60
N ALA A 74 11.43 -5.44 -4.30
CA ALA A 74 10.51 -6.54 -4.55
C ALA A 74 10.27 -6.83 -6.02
#